data_0896c6e954b8163978413b9651cc3237
#
_entry.id   0896c6e954b8163978413b9651cc3237
#
_cell.length_a   1.000
_cell.length_b   1.000
_cell.length_c   1.000
_cell.angle_alpha   90.00
_cell.angle_beta   90.00
_cell.angle_gamma   90.00
#
_symmetry.space_group_name_H-M   'P 1'
#
loop_
_entity.id
_entity.type
_entity.pdbx_description
1 polymer ?
#
loop_
_entity_poly.entity_id
_entity_poly.type
_entity_poly.pdbx_seq_one_letter_code
_entity_poly.pdbx_strand_id
1 'polypeptide(L)'
;MKLGKRLCTLAFLLGIIVGARGQNFALKTNLLYDATLTVNAGAEVGLAPKWSFDLSGNYNNWAVNDHKWKHWLVQPELRYWFCDRFAGHFMGLHLLGGEYNFGNLKNSIKFLGTDFSELTDKRHQGWYAGAGIAYGYSFILSRHWNLELEAGFGYVYTRYDVFECAGCGKKIEEDKPHHYVGPTKAALNLVYEF
;
A
#
# COMPACT_ATOMS: atom_id res chain seq x y z
N MET A 1 2.64 33.66 -2.97
CA MET A 1 3.51 33.82 -1.78
C MET A 1 3.16 32.96 -0.58
N LYS A 2 1.91 32.52 -0.36
CA LYS A 2 1.51 31.68 0.80
C LYS A 2 1.85 30.17 0.65
N LEU A 3 1.88 29.65 -0.57
CA LEU A 3 2.17 28.24 -0.85
C LEU A 3 3.64 27.88 -0.62
N GLY A 4 4.57 28.73 -1.05
CA GLY A 4 6.01 28.50 -0.83
C GLY A 4 6.42 28.50 0.64
N LYS A 5 5.79 29.34 1.46
CA LYS A 5 6.05 29.37 2.91
C LYS A 5 5.56 28.07 3.59
N ARG A 6 4.43 27.53 3.16
CA ARG A 6 3.90 26.26 3.71
C ARG A 6 4.75 25.05 3.29
N LEU A 7 5.28 25.05 2.04
CA LEU A 7 6.23 24.02 1.60
C LEU A 7 7.55 24.07 2.37
N CYS A 8 8.10 25.29 2.58
CA CYS A 8 9.31 25.45 3.39
C CYS A 8 9.10 25.04 4.85
N THR A 9 7.93 25.32 5.43
CA THR A 9 7.63 24.93 6.81
C THR A 9 7.46 23.39 6.91
N LEU A 10 6.85 22.75 5.91
CA LEU A 10 6.75 21.29 5.85
C LEU A 10 8.12 20.62 5.67
N ALA A 11 8.97 21.16 4.79
CA ALA A 11 10.33 20.68 4.58
C ALA A 11 11.22 20.88 5.82
N PHE A 12 11.02 22.00 6.55
CA PHE A 12 11.74 22.29 7.79
C PHE A 12 11.27 21.38 8.94
N LEU A 13 9.97 21.10 9.05
CA LEU A 13 9.42 20.13 10.01
C LEU A 13 9.89 18.69 9.70
N LEU A 14 9.94 18.29 8.44
CA LEU A 14 10.54 17.02 8.02
C LEU A 14 12.05 16.97 8.36
N GLY A 15 12.77 18.07 8.16
CA GLY A 15 14.21 18.18 8.49
C GLY A 15 14.53 18.09 9.99
N ILE A 16 13.63 18.54 10.87
CA ILE A 16 13.79 18.44 12.33
C ILE A 16 13.58 16.99 12.82
N ILE A 17 12.70 16.23 12.16
CA ILE A 17 12.45 14.80 12.49
C ILE A 17 13.68 13.95 12.13
N VAL A 18 14.40 14.27 11.07
CA VAL A 18 15.61 13.57 10.62
C VAL A 18 16.84 13.85 11.51
N GLY A 19 16.84 14.97 12.26
CA GLY A 19 17.98 15.38 13.10
C GLY A 19 18.13 14.66 14.45
N ALA A 20 17.19 13.81 14.85
CA ALA A 20 17.20 13.16 16.16
C ALA A 20 17.56 11.68 16.05
N ARG A 21 18.86 11.39 16.06
CA ARG A 21 19.50 10.07 16.19
C ARG A 21 19.28 9.14 14.97
N GLY A 22 20.32 8.98 14.17
CA GLY A 22 20.40 8.26 12.89
C GLY A 22 20.11 6.75 12.87
N GLN A 23 19.46 6.19 13.87
CA GLN A 23 19.03 4.78 13.89
C GLN A 23 17.51 4.62 14.04
N ASN A 24 16.74 5.64 13.73
CA ASN A 24 15.30 5.65 13.98
C ASN A 24 14.46 5.84 12.71
N PHE A 25 15.07 5.83 11.55
CA PHE A 25 14.37 6.10 10.30
C PHE A 25 14.82 5.14 9.20
N ALA A 26 13.88 4.62 8.45
CA ALA A 26 14.13 3.78 7.28
C ALA A 26 13.27 4.21 6.09
N LEU A 27 13.83 4.08 4.90
CA LEU A 27 13.10 4.17 3.64
C LEU A 27 12.99 2.79 3.02
N LYS A 28 11.89 2.53 2.33
CA LYS A 28 11.65 1.23 1.72
C LYS A 28 10.95 1.30 0.38
N THR A 29 11.19 0.30 -0.45
CA THR A 29 10.42 0.01 -1.66
C THR A 29 9.95 -1.43 -1.63
N ASN A 30 8.74 -1.68 -2.14
CA ASN A 30 8.19 -3.02 -2.24
C ASN A 30 8.47 -3.59 -3.64
N LEU A 31 9.37 -4.57 -3.70
CA LEU A 31 9.81 -5.20 -4.94
C LEU A 31 8.67 -5.90 -5.70
N LEU A 32 7.58 -6.31 -5.02
CA LEU A 32 6.41 -6.88 -5.70
C LEU A 32 5.68 -5.81 -6.52
N TYR A 33 5.61 -4.58 -6.02
CA TYR A 33 5.06 -3.46 -6.78
C TYR A 33 6.01 -3.03 -7.91
N ASP A 34 7.32 -3.02 -7.64
CA ASP A 34 8.33 -2.69 -8.65
C ASP A 34 8.27 -3.69 -9.82
N ALA A 35 8.06 -4.99 -9.55
CA ALA A 35 7.89 -6.02 -10.58
C ALA A 35 6.65 -5.80 -11.48
N THR A 36 5.63 -5.10 -10.99
CA THR A 36 4.45 -4.69 -11.76
C THR A 36 4.55 -3.26 -12.29
N LEU A 37 5.73 -2.65 -12.21
CA LEU A 37 5.99 -1.26 -12.59
C LEU A 37 5.06 -0.27 -11.88
N THR A 38 4.65 -0.59 -10.67
CA THR A 38 3.86 0.28 -9.80
C THR A 38 4.80 1.11 -8.95
N VAL A 39 4.77 2.43 -9.12
CA VAL A 39 5.58 3.33 -8.31
C VAL A 39 5.16 3.21 -6.85
N ASN A 40 6.11 2.97 -5.97
CA ASN A 40 5.84 2.82 -4.55
C ASN A 40 6.99 3.38 -3.70
N ALA A 41 6.66 3.78 -2.50
CA ALA A 41 7.64 4.20 -1.50
C ALA A 41 7.03 4.03 -0.10
N GLY A 42 7.87 3.70 0.86
CA GLY A 42 7.54 3.65 2.27
C GLY A 42 8.58 4.34 3.13
N ALA A 43 8.14 4.85 4.26
CA ALA A 43 9.00 5.44 5.28
C ALA A 43 8.58 4.92 6.66
N GLU A 44 9.55 4.48 7.43
CA GLU A 44 9.32 3.98 8.77
C GLU A 44 10.10 4.77 9.80
N VAL A 45 9.47 5.13 10.90
CA VAL A 45 10.07 5.85 12.01
C VAL A 45 9.92 5.06 13.30
N GLY A 46 11.02 4.92 14.03
CA GLY A 46 11.03 4.33 15.36
C GLY A 46 10.39 5.26 16.38
N LEU A 47 9.36 4.79 17.07
CA LEU A 47 8.65 5.52 18.13
C LEU A 47 9.19 5.18 19.52
N ALA A 48 9.56 3.91 19.73
CA ALA A 48 10.09 3.38 20.99
C ALA A 48 11.01 2.20 20.70
N PRO A 49 11.72 1.62 21.68
CA PRO A 49 12.65 0.51 21.44
C PRO A 49 12.09 -0.66 20.65
N LYS A 50 10.81 -0.96 20.81
CA LYS A 50 10.10 -2.06 20.12
C LYS A 50 8.92 -1.60 19.25
N TRP A 51 8.75 -0.31 19.05
CA TRP A 51 7.63 0.24 18.29
C TRP A 51 8.11 1.11 17.17
N SER A 52 7.51 0.95 16.01
CA SER A 52 7.71 1.82 14.86
C SER A 52 6.39 2.13 14.18
N PHE A 53 6.38 3.21 13.42
CA PHE A 53 5.28 3.59 12.55
C PHE A 53 5.78 3.58 11.11
N ASP A 54 5.12 2.79 10.28
CA ASP A 54 5.35 2.69 8.85
C ASP A 54 4.24 3.43 8.10
N LEU A 55 4.61 4.17 7.08
CA LEU A 55 3.69 4.75 6.11
C LEU A 55 4.17 4.39 4.72
N SER A 56 3.41 3.57 4.04
CA SER A 56 3.67 3.18 2.65
C SER A 56 2.58 3.64 1.71
N GLY A 57 2.97 3.91 0.47
CA GLY A 57 2.05 4.29 -0.60
C GLY A 57 2.49 3.75 -1.94
N ASN A 58 1.52 3.52 -2.81
CA ASN A 58 1.77 3.15 -4.19
C ASN A 58 0.84 3.87 -5.15
N TYR A 59 1.28 3.98 -6.38
CA TYR A 59 0.54 4.61 -7.45
C TYR A 59 0.82 3.91 -8.78
N ASN A 60 -0.25 3.53 -9.45
CA ASN A 60 -0.18 2.96 -10.78
C ASN A 60 -1.21 3.63 -11.68
N ASN A 61 -0.78 4.07 -12.86
CA ASN A 61 -1.64 4.74 -13.85
C ASN A 61 -1.51 4.11 -15.24
N TRP A 62 -1.43 2.80 -15.30
CA TRP A 62 -1.27 2.09 -16.56
C TRP A 62 -2.59 1.99 -17.33
N ALA A 63 -2.51 2.30 -18.63
CA ALA A 63 -3.55 2.05 -19.60
C ALA A 63 -2.86 1.64 -20.90
N VAL A 64 -2.86 0.33 -21.21
CA VAL A 64 -2.22 -0.25 -22.39
C VAL A 64 -3.21 -1.16 -23.11
N ASN A 65 -3.47 -0.92 -24.39
CA ASN A 65 -4.31 -1.74 -25.25
C ASN A 65 -5.68 -2.12 -24.62
N ASP A 66 -6.47 -1.12 -24.21
CA ASP A 66 -7.77 -1.27 -23.54
C ASP A 66 -7.75 -1.92 -22.15
N HIS A 67 -6.61 -2.38 -21.67
CA HIS A 67 -6.44 -2.82 -20.29
C HIS A 67 -6.19 -1.61 -19.40
N LYS A 68 -7.05 -1.40 -18.40
CA LYS A 68 -6.88 -0.36 -17.39
C LYS A 68 -6.50 -0.98 -16.07
N TRP A 69 -5.33 -0.55 -15.56
CA TRP A 69 -4.82 -0.94 -14.24
C TRP A 69 -4.38 0.31 -13.50
N LYS A 70 -5.37 1.05 -13.01
CA LYS A 70 -5.11 2.29 -12.29
C LYS A 70 -5.52 2.14 -10.84
N HIS A 71 -4.61 2.42 -9.96
CA HIS A 71 -4.90 2.45 -8.52
C HIS A 71 -3.90 3.31 -7.78
N TRP A 72 -4.31 3.77 -6.64
CA TRP A 72 -3.41 4.25 -5.60
C TRP A 72 -3.83 3.67 -4.26
N LEU A 73 -2.87 3.51 -3.37
CA LEU A 73 -3.06 2.97 -2.05
C LEU A 73 -2.15 3.69 -1.07
N VAL A 74 -2.66 3.99 0.11
CA VAL A 74 -1.88 4.43 1.27
C VAL A 74 -2.16 3.48 2.42
N GLN A 75 -1.09 3.03 3.08
CA GLN A 75 -1.16 2.08 4.20
C GLN A 75 -0.31 2.58 5.37
N PRO A 76 -0.89 3.27 6.36
CA PRO A 76 -0.26 3.48 7.65
C PRO A 76 -0.30 2.21 8.48
N GLU A 77 0.79 1.90 9.19
CA GLU A 77 0.91 0.72 10.03
C GLU A 77 1.68 1.01 11.31
N LEU A 78 1.17 0.54 12.42
CA LEU A 78 1.85 0.52 13.70
C LEU A 78 2.46 -0.88 13.90
N ARG A 79 3.78 -0.96 14.11
CA ARG A 79 4.54 -2.19 14.22
C ARG A 79 5.08 -2.42 15.63
N TYR A 80 4.99 -3.65 16.08
CA TYR A 80 5.63 -4.14 17.28
C TYR A 80 6.70 -5.18 16.94
N TRP A 81 7.94 -4.93 17.33
CA TRP A 81 9.12 -5.78 17.12
C TRP A 81 9.35 -6.68 18.31
N PHE A 82 9.51 -7.98 18.08
CA PHE A 82 9.71 -8.94 19.15
C PHE A 82 11.11 -8.85 19.77
N CYS A 83 12.10 -8.55 18.93
CA CYS A 83 13.48 -8.32 19.34
C CYS A 83 13.83 -6.84 19.26
N ASP A 84 14.83 -6.50 18.48
CA ASP A 84 15.21 -5.12 18.23
C ASP A 84 14.41 -4.56 17.07
N ARG A 85 14.22 -3.26 17.08
CA ARG A 85 13.54 -2.54 15.99
C ARG A 85 14.29 -2.70 14.67
N PHE A 86 13.58 -2.86 13.57
CA PHE A 86 14.07 -3.13 12.22
C PHE A 86 14.76 -4.50 12.04
N ALA A 87 14.77 -5.37 13.03
CA ALA A 87 15.42 -6.67 12.98
C ALA A 87 14.52 -7.81 13.46
N GLY A 88 14.48 -8.90 12.70
CA GLY A 88 13.74 -10.10 13.06
C GLY A 88 12.24 -9.99 12.90
N HIS A 89 11.50 -10.64 13.76
CA HIS A 89 10.05 -10.75 13.68
C HIS A 89 9.32 -9.49 14.16
N PHE A 90 8.24 -9.13 13.46
CA PHE A 90 7.33 -8.08 13.89
C PHE A 90 5.87 -8.42 13.59
N MET A 91 4.97 -7.79 14.31
CA MET A 91 3.54 -7.75 14.03
C MET A 91 3.13 -6.31 13.76
N GLY A 92 2.21 -6.12 12.81
CA GLY A 92 1.66 -4.83 12.43
C GLY A 92 0.16 -4.77 12.56
N LEU A 93 -0.34 -3.60 12.94
CA LEU A 93 -1.74 -3.20 12.79
C LEU A 93 -1.78 -2.13 11.72
N HIS A 94 -2.40 -2.43 10.57
CA HIS A 94 -2.45 -1.49 9.46
C HIS A 94 -3.87 -1.06 9.12
N LEU A 95 -3.97 0.17 8.67
CA LEU A 95 -5.09 0.68 7.91
C LEU A 95 -4.71 0.73 6.44
N LEU A 96 -5.71 0.77 5.59
CA LEU A 96 -5.51 0.93 4.15
C LEU A 96 -6.63 1.77 3.55
N GLY A 97 -6.29 2.54 2.54
CA GLY A 97 -7.27 3.33 1.79
C GLY A 97 -6.74 3.72 0.43
N GLY A 98 -7.64 3.73 -0.55
CA GLY A 98 -7.26 4.03 -1.92
C GLY A 98 -8.43 4.04 -2.88
N GLU A 99 -8.09 4.21 -4.15
CA GLU A 99 -9.02 4.12 -5.26
C GLU A 99 -8.48 3.20 -6.34
N TYR A 100 -9.38 2.61 -7.08
CA TYR A 100 -9.04 1.75 -8.20
C TYR A 100 -9.95 1.99 -9.40
N ASN A 101 -9.41 1.71 -10.59
CA ASN A 101 -10.14 1.72 -11.85
C ASN A 101 -9.57 0.59 -12.71
N PHE A 102 -10.23 -0.56 -12.63
CA PHE A 102 -9.84 -1.76 -13.33
C PHE A 102 -10.82 -2.09 -14.44
N GLY A 103 -10.32 -2.41 -15.62
CA GLY A 103 -11.16 -2.78 -16.75
C GLY A 103 -10.40 -3.65 -17.75
N ASN A 104 -11.14 -4.61 -18.35
CA ASN A 104 -10.65 -5.53 -19.35
C ASN A 104 -9.44 -6.37 -18.86
N LEU A 105 -9.51 -6.85 -17.62
CA LEU A 105 -8.51 -7.75 -17.06
C LEU A 105 -8.98 -9.19 -17.30
N LYS A 106 -8.37 -9.89 -18.25
CA LYS A 106 -8.62 -11.32 -18.49
C LYS A 106 -8.14 -12.12 -17.29
N ASN A 107 -9.00 -12.27 -16.31
CA ASN A 107 -8.70 -13.03 -15.10
C ASN A 107 -9.89 -13.88 -14.68
N SER A 108 -9.67 -15.17 -14.48
CA SER A 108 -10.70 -16.13 -14.05
C SER A 108 -10.49 -16.58 -12.60
N ILE A 109 -9.93 -15.71 -11.77
CA ILE A 109 -9.60 -16.03 -10.38
C ILE A 109 -10.79 -15.74 -9.49
N LYS A 110 -11.26 -16.76 -8.77
CA LYS A 110 -12.15 -16.63 -7.62
C LYS A 110 -11.31 -16.79 -6.36
N PHE A 111 -11.27 -15.78 -5.54
CA PHE A 111 -10.45 -15.81 -4.33
C PHE A 111 -11.21 -15.27 -3.12
N LEU A 112 -11.28 -16.08 -2.06
CA LEU A 112 -11.92 -15.74 -0.77
C LEU A 112 -13.31 -15.11 -0.89
N GLY A 113 -14.16 -15.69 -1.74
CA GLY A 113 -15.54 -15.25 -1.91
C GLY A 113 -15.73 -14.06 -2.86
N THR A 114 -14.66 -13.52 -3.44
CA THR A 114 -14.73 -12.49 -4.45
C THR A 114 -14.48 -13.09 -5.83
N ASP A 115 -15.41 -12.85 -6.77
CA ASP A 115 -15.31 -13.29 -8.16
C ASP A 115 -14.69 -12.17 -9.00
N PHE A 116 -13.41 -12.32 -9.35
CA PHE A 116 -12.69 -11.35 -10.19
C PHE A 116 -12.94 -11.58 -11.70
N SER A 117 -13.71 -12.58 -12.09
CA SER A 117 -13.99 -12.86 -13.51
C SER A 117 -14.83 -11.77 -14.17
N GLU A 118 -15.66 -11.05 -13.42
CA GLU A 118 -16.45 -9.92 -13.93
C GLU A 118 -15.59 -8.73 -14.39
N LEU A 119 -14.31 -8.66 -13.98
CA LEU A 119 -13.35 -7.64 -14.44
C LEU A 119 -12.91 -7.85 -15.90
N THR A 120 -13.26 -8.99 -16.52
CA THR A 120 -12.87 -9.32 -17.89
C THR A 120 -13.58 -8.46 -18.92
N ASP A 121 -14.88 -8.22 -18.74
CA ASP A 121 -15.70 -7.52 -19.74
C ASP A 121 -16.18 -6.14 -19.29
N LYS A 122 -16.16 -5.89 -17.98
CA LYS A 122 -16.67 -4.66 -17.36
C LYS A 122 -15.55 -3.86 -16.70
N ARG A 123 -15.78 -2.55 -16.56
CA ARG A 123 -14.87 -1.67 -15.81
C ARG A 123 -15.47 -1.40 -14.43
N HIS A 124 -14.66 -1.62 -13.41
CA HIS A 124 -14.99 -1.33 -12.02
C HIS A 124 -14.13 -0.14 -11.55
N GLN A 125 -14.80 0.88 -11.06
CA GLN A 125 -14.13 2.06 -10.51
C GLN A 125 -14.73 2.36 -9.15
N GLY A 126 -13.89 2.50 -8.15
CA GLY A 126 -14.35 2.74 -6.78
C GLY A 126 -13.23 3.11 -5.83
N TRP A 127 -13.65 3.33 -4.59
CA TRP A 127 -12.74 3.53 -3.47
C TRP A 127 -12.85 2.37 -2.48
N TYR A 128 -11.82 2.19 -1.70
CA TYR A 128 -11.80 1.19 -0.64
C TYR A 128 -11.09 1.72 0.61
N ALA A 129 -11.53 1.23 1.75
CA ALA A 129 -10.88 1.46 3.03
C ALA A 129 -10.98 0.19 3.88
N GLY A 130 -9.96 -0.06 4.69
CA GLY A 130 -9.92 -1.27 5.49
C GLY A 130 -8.92 -1.21 6.63
N ALA A 131 -8.90 -2.30 7.37
CA ALA A 131 -7.94 -2.52 8.45
C ALA A 131 -7.54 -3.99 8.51
N GLY A 132 -6.35 -4.26 8.99
CA GLY A 132 -5.85 -5.62 9.12
C GLY A 132 -4.68 -5.74 10.07
N ILE A 133 -4.31 -6.98 10.30
CA ILE A 133 -3.09 -7.34 11.03
C ILE A 133 -2.08 -7.90 10.04
N ALA A 134 -0.81 -7.63 10.27
CA ALA A 134 0.29 -8.14 9.48
C ALA A 134 1.31 -8.85 10.36
N TYR A 135 2.04 -9.75 9.76
CA TYR A 135 3.20 -10.39 10.35
C TYR A 135 4.32 -10.38 9.35
N GLY A 136 5.51 -10.08 9.81
CA GLY A 136 6.68 -10.03 8.96
C GLY A 136 7.98 -10.40 9.65
N TYR A 137 9.00 -10.48 8.83
CA TYR A 137 10.37 -10.74 9.24
C TYR A 137 11.33 -9.89 8.44
N SER A 138 12.23 -9.19 9.16
CA SER A 138 13.30 -8.38 8.59
C SER A 138 14.64 -9.10 8.67
N PHE A 139 15.22 -9.41 7.51
CA PHE A 139 16.53 -10.00 7.35
C PHE A 139 17.58 -8.90 7.21
N ILE A 140 18.53 -8.84 8.12
CA ILE A 140 19.66 -7.91 8.05
C ILE A 140 20.62 -8.40 6.96
N LEU A 141 20.73 -7.63 5.86
CA LEU A 141 21.67 -7.92 4.77
C LEU A 141 23.03 -7.25 5.00
N SER A 142 23.01 -6.02 5.53
CA SER A 142 24.22 -5.28 5.84
C SER A 142 23.92 -4.19 6.89
N ARG A 143 24.88 -3.31 7.18
CA ARG A 143 24.75 -2.25 8.18
C ARG A 143 23.56 -1.30 7.95
N HIS A 144 23.17 -1.10 6.70
CA HIS A 144 22.12 -0.15 6.32
C HIS A 144 21.01 -0.78 5.47
N TRP A 145 21.16 -2.04 5.07
CA TRP A 145 20.22 -2.70 4.18
C TRP A 145 19.57 -3.91 4.80
N ASN A 146 18.25 -3.94 4.76
CA ASN A 146 17.44 -5.09 5.16
C ASN A 146 16.54 -5.54 4.02
N LEU A 147 16.19 -6.81 4.04
CA LEU A 147 15.12 -7.39 3.23
C LEU A 147 13.99 -7.80 4.17
N GLU A 148 12.80 -7.30 3.90
CA GLU A 148 11.64 -7.53 4.76
C GLU A 148 10.55 -8.29 4.01
N LEU A 149 10.11 -9.40 4.59
CA LEU A 149 8.94 -10.16 4.13
C LEU A 149 7.78 -9.86 5.03
N GLU A 150 6.62 -9.56 4.46
CA GLU A 150 5.43 -9.24 5.22
C GLU A 150 4.17 -9.75 4.52
N ALA A 151 3.27 -10.33 5.31
CA ALA A 151 1.93 -10.72 4.89
C ALA A 151 0.90 -10.22 5.89
N GLY A 152 -0.22 -9.71 5.38
CA GLY A 152 -1.31 -9.18 6.20
C GLY A 152 -2.65 -9.72 5.77
N PHE A 153 -3.54 -9.84 6.75
CA PHE A 153 -4.91 -10.29 6.60
C PHE A 153 -5.85 -9.29 7.30
N GLY A 154 -7.00 -9.02 6.69
CA GLY A 154 -7.91 -8.02 7.24
C GLY A 154 -9.25 -7.94 6.55
N TYR A 155 -9.92 -6.85 6.84
CA TYR A 155 -11.23 -6.51 6.29
C TYR A 155 -11.14 -5.24 5.47
N VAL A 156 -11.79 -5.25 4.30
CA VAL A 156 -11.87 -4.12 3.39
C VAL A 156 -13.33 -3.87 3.02
N TYR A 157 -13.74 -2.64 3.17
CA TYR A 157 -15.00 -2.13 2.63
C TYR A 157 -14.72 -1.34 1.36
N THR A 158 -15.46 -1.61 0.30
CA THR A 158 -15.36 -0.90 -0.98
C THR A 158 -16.72 -0.49 -1.50
N ARG A 159 -16.75 0.64 -2.18
CA ARG A 159 -17.89 1.08 -2.99
C ARG A 159 -17.41 1.35 -4.40
N TYR A 160 -18.15 0.83 -5.36
CA TYR A 160 -17.75 0.93 -6.75
C TYR A 160 -18.91 1.07 -7.71
N ASP A 161 -18.61 1.67 -8.86
CA ASP A 161 -19.46 1.77 -10.02
C ASP A 161 -19.03 0.75 -11.07
N VAL A 162 -20.01 0.20 -11.79
CA VAL A 162 -19.77 -0.73 -12.90
C VAL A 162 -20.13 -0.06 -14.22
N PHE A 163 -19.22 -0.15 -15.19
CA PHE A 163 -19.39 0.36 -16.54
C PHE A 163 -19.39 -0.77 -17.56
N GLU A 164 -20.16 -0.60 -18.64
CA GLU A 164 -20.40 -1.62 -19.66
C GLU A 164 -19.13 -2.08 -20.38
N CYS A 165 -18.13 -1.23 -20.53
CA CYS A 165 -16.85 -1.57 -21.15
C CYS A 165 -15.69 -0.75 -20.55
N ALA A 166 -14.45 -1.19 -20.83
CA ALA A 166 -13.24 -0.54 -20.33
C ALA A 166 -13.10 0.93 -20.78
N GLY A 167 -13.56 1.29 -21.98
CA GLY A 167 -13.43 2.61 -22.57
C GLY A 167 -14.71 3.45 -22.60
N CYS A 168 -15.90 2.85 -22.39
CA CYS A 168 -17.17 3.55 -22.47
C CYS A 168 -17.54 4.29 -21.18
N GLY A 169 -18.35 5.35 -21.32
CA GLY A 169 -18.83 6.14 -20.19
C GLY A 169 -20.16 5.69 -19.62
N LYS A 170 -20.82 4.67 -20.21
CA LYS A 170 -22.15 4.23 -19.76
C LYS A 170 -22.05 3.43 -18.48
N LYS A 171 -22.57 3.98 -17.39
CA LYS A 171 -22.66 3.33 -16.08
C LYS A 171 -23.83 2.34 -16.10
N ILE A 172 -23.60 1.08 -15.69
CA ILE A 172 -24.62 0.03 -15.59
C ILE A 172 -25.14 -0.06 -14.17
N GLU A 173 -24.25 0.07 -13.19
CA GLU A 173 -24.57 -0.01 -11.78
C GLU A 173 -23.81 1.08 -11.03
N GLU A 174 -24.44 1.64 -10.00
CA GLU A 174 -23.92 2.76 -9.23
C GLU A 174 -23.83 2.43 -7.76
N ASP A 175 -22.69 2.83 -7.14
CA ASP A 175 -22.47 2.87 -5.70
C ASP A 175 -22.72 1.52 -5.00
N LYS A 176 -22.26 0.41 -5.60
CA LYS A 176 -22.39 -0.92 -5.00
C LYS A 176 -21.44 -1.09 -3.81
N PRO A 177 -21.96 -1.45 -2.64
CA PRO A 177 -21.12 -1.82 -1.51
C PRO A 177 -20.63 -3.26 -1.65
N HIS A 178 -19.37 -3.52 -1.29
CA HIS A 178 -18.81 -4.86 -1.18
C HIS A 178 -17.90 -4.99 0.04
N HIS A 179 -17.99 -6.14 0.70
CA HIS A 179 -17.22 -6.47 1.88
C HIS A 179 -16.26 -7.59 1.54
N TYR A 180 -15.00 -7.38 1.81
CA TYR A 180 -13.94 -8.35 1.57
C TYR A 180 -13.21 -8.69 2.87
N VAL A 181 -13.02 -9.97 3.13
CA VAL A 181 -12.18 -10.50 4.20
C VAL A 181 -11.12 -11.38 3.58
N GLY A 182 -9.85 -11.05 3.76
CA GLY A 182 -8.77 -11.79 3.14
C GLY A 182 -7.41 -11.11 3.25
N PRO A 183 -6.41 -11.51 2.44
CA PRO A 183 -5.12 -10.84 2.39
C PRO A 183 -5.26 -9.35 2.03
N THR A 184 -4.70 -8.50 2.87
CA THR A 184 -4.73 -7.04 2.72
C THR A 184 -3.36 -6.43 2.50
N LYS A 185 -2.31 -7.22 2.73
CA LYS A 185 -0.93 -6.80 2.54
C LYS A 185 -0.07 -7.98 2.10
N ALA A 186 0.78 -7.75 1.11
CA ALA A 186 1.88 -8.63 0.72
C ALA A 186 3.05 -7.76 0.33
N ALA A 187 4.19 -7.93 0.99
CA ALA A 187 5.35 -7.11 0.72
C ALA A 187 6.65 -7.91 0.77
N LEU A 188 7.50 -7.61 -0.18
CA LEU A 188 8.92 -7.93 -0.18
C LEU A 188 9.65 -6.59 -0.27
N ASN A 189 9.98 -6.03 0.88
CA ASN A 189 10.56 -4.70 0.95
C ASN A 189 12.08 -4.75 0.96
N LEU A 190 12.70 -3.94 0.11
CA LEU A 190 14.08 -3.54 0.28
C LEU A 190 14.10 -2.28 1.15
N VAL A 191 14.79 -2.35 2.28
CA VAL A 191 14.78 -1.32 3.32
C VAL A 191 16.17 -0.73 3.47
N TYR A 192 16.25 0.59 3.52
CA TYR A 192 17.48 1.33 3.83
C TYR A 192 17.32 2.07 5.15
N GLU A 193 18.17 1.75 6.12
CA GLU A 193 18.23 2.38 7.45
C GLU A 193 19.33 3.45 7.50
N PHE A 194 18.99 4.57 8.11
CA PHE A 194 19.90 5.71 8.27
C PHE A 194 20.68 5.68 9.58
#